data_770312af6e2c8f84b5e39c6b7a6a3d1f
#
_entry.id   770312af6e2c8f84b5e39c6b7a6a3d1f
#
_cell.length_a   1.000
_cell.length_b   1.000
_cell.length_c   1.000
_cell.angle_alpha   90.00
_cell.angle_beta   90.00
_cell.angle_gamma   90.00
#
_symmetry.space_group_name_H-M   'P 1'
#
loop_
_entity.id
_entity.type
_entity.pdbx_description
1 polymer ?
#
loop_
_entity_poly.entity_id
_entity_poly.type
_entity_poly.pdbx_seq_one_letter_code
_entity_poly.pdbx_strand_id
1 'polypeptide(L)'
;VLIKCGEKHKLVKSSELFNSEMSYSTFSYVVTSSKAEQSVTSAMVNVTSDEITKVAILTGYDEADYSSLTSMLTRNNFDVQEANITTDEIPEDAKLAVIFAPGRDYDQSSLKKLDTFLSNNEKLGKSLVFVPNTQPDQIPELNSFLEEWGMSTDHLYNNTTPFWSAAEYVDEDYSSVITNKSIPVSVMQSRPIEILKESESIKVLLESTENSGIYPVDAAEGWQPEESDLTGPITLAAV
;
A
#
# COMPACT_ATOMS: atom_id res chain seq x y z
N VAL A 1 -15.40 -18.22 16.51
CA VAL A 1 -16.77 -17.70 16.42
C VAL A 1 -17.26 -17.88 14.99
N LEU A 2 -18.48 -18.40 14.80
CA LEU A 2 -19.12 -18.48 13.49
C LEU A 2 -20.21 -17.42 13.42
N ILE A 3 -20.14 -16.57 12.40
CA ILE A 3 -21.14 -15.54 12.12
C ILE A 3 -21.85 -15.93 10.82
N LYS A 4 -23.18 -15.88 10.82
CA LYS A 4 -24.01 -16.31 9.68
C LYS A 4 -25.13 -15.31 9.41
N CYS A 5 -25.38 -15.06 8.11
CA CYS A 5 -26.54 -14.32 7.63
C CYS A 5 -27.04 -14.98 6.34
N GLY A 6 -28.25 -15.56 6.38
CA GLY A 6 -28.76 -16.40 5.29
C GLY A 6 -27.81 -17.57 5.00
N GLU A 7 -27.36 -17.68 3.76
CA GLU A 7 -26.39 -18.71 3.34
C GLU A 7 -24.94 -18.29 3.52
N LYS A 8 -24.66 -16.97 3.69
CA LYS A 8 -23.32 -16.46 3.91
C LYS A 8 -22.84 -16.73 5.34
N HIS A 9 -21.59 -17.11 5.51
CA HIS A 9 -21.01 -17.31 6.83
C HIS A 9 -19.53 -16.97 6.84
N LYS A 10 -19.04 -16.51 7.99
CA LYS A 10 -17.63 -16.21 8.24
C LYS A 10 -17.20 -16.85 9.55
N LEU A 11 -16.09 -17.59 9.50
CA LEU A 11 -15.46 -18.16 10.69
C LEU A 11 -14.35 -17.22 11.17
N VAL A 12 -14.49 -16.67 12.36
CA VAL A 12 -13.48 -15.88 13.05
C VAL A 12 -12.69 -16.79 13.98
N LYS A 13 -11.40 -16.95 13.71
CA LYS A 13 -10.49 -17.78 14.50
C LYS A 13 -10.07 -17.07 15.79
N SER A 14 -9.58 -17.80 16.78
CA SER A 14 -9.08 -17.22 18.04
C SER A 14 -7.89 -16.27 17.82
N SER A 15 -7.01 -16.56 16.87
CA SER A 15 -5.90 -15.69 16.48
C SER A 15 -6.31 -14.35 15.89
N GLU A 16 -7.54 -14.25 15.38
CA GLU A 16 -8.12 -13.01 14.86
C GLU A 16 -8.82 -12.18 15.95
N LEU A 17 -9.09 -12.79 17.12
CA LEU A 17 -9.75 -12.11 18.25
C LEU A 17 -8.76 -11.41 19.19
N PHE A 18 -7.50 -11.85 19.20
CA PHE A 18 -6.51 -11.36 20.16
C PHE A 18 -5.17 -11.10 19.48
N ASN A 19 -4.45 -10.08 19.96
CA ASN A 19 -3.03 -9.95 19.75
C ASN A 19 -2.30 -10.77 20.81
N SER A 20 -1.26 -11.49 20.40
CA SER A 20 -0.45 -12.30 21.31
C SER A 20 1.03 -12.06 21.01
N GLU A 21 1.82 -11.91 22.03
CA GLU A 21 3.27 -11.76 21.95
C GLU A 21 3.96 -12.89 22.70
N MET A 22 5.15 -13.25 22.26
CA MET A 22 5.95 -14.26 22.95
C MET A 22 6.59 -13.63 24.19
N SER A 23 6.23 -14.13 25.34
CA SER A 23 6.88 -13.79 26.60
C SER A 23 8.19 -14.56 26.74
N TYR A 24 9.32 -13.88 26.73
CA TYR A 24 10.63 -14.47 26.90
C TYR A 24 10.87 -15.01 28.33
N SER A 25 10.10 -14.55 29.33
CA SER A 25 10.20 -15.03 30.70
C SER A 25 9.52 -16.39 30.92
N THR A 26 8.46 -16.67 30.16
CA THR A 26 7.69 -17.93 30.28
C THR A 26 7.78 -18.82 29.05
N PHE A 27 8.44 -18.35 27.96
CA PHE A 27 8.49 -19.00 26.65
C PHE A 27 7.11 -19.42 26.13
N SER A 28 6.10 -18.57 26.39
CA SER A 28 4.72 -18.82 25.98
C SER A 28 4.10 -17.56 25.36
N TYR A 29 3.09 -17.76 24.51
CA TYR A 29 2.32 -16.64 23.96
C TYR A 29 1.37 -16.08 25.02
N VAL A 30 1.44 -14.78 25.24
CA VAL A 30 0.57 -14.04 26.16
C VAL A 30 -0.30 -13.11 25.34
N VAL A 31 -1.61 -13.12 25.61
CA VAL A 31 -2.54 -12.17 25.00
C VAL A 31 -2.25 -10.77 25.53
N THR A 32 -1.94 -9.83 24.62
CA THR A 32 -1.60 -8.45 24.95
C THR A 32 -2.77 -7.49 24.74
N SER A 33 -3.67 -7.78 23.79
CA SER A 33 -4.86 -6.97 23.57
C SER A 33 -5.97 -7.76 22.86
N SER A 34 -7.21 -7.23 22.94
CA SER A 34 -8.37 -7.78 22.26
C SER A 34 -8.64 -7.04 20.94
N LYS A 35 -8.88 -7.80 19.88
CA LYS A 35 -9.40 -7.34 18.57
C LYS A 35 -10.83 -7.84 18.33
N ALA A 36 -11.47 -8.41 19.35
CA ALA A 36 -12.73 -9.13 19.19
C ALA A 36 -13.82 -8.27 18.58
N GLU A 37 -13.95 -7.02 19.01
CA GLU A 37 -14.93 -6.09 18.47
C GLU A 37 -14.72 -5.85 16.95
N GLN A 38 -13.51 -5.48 16.56
CA GLN A 38 -13.16 -5.24 15.15
C GLN A 38 -13.40 -6.50 14.31
N SER A 39 -12.92 -7.66 14.78
CA SER A 39 -13.02 -8.91 14.01
C SER A 39 -14.46 -9.39 13.86
N VAL A 40 -15.28 -9.25 14.91
CA VAL A 40 -16.70 -9.62 14.88
C VAL A 40 -17.48 -8.64 14.00
N THR A 41 -17.27 -7.34 14.13
CA THR A 41 -17.93 -6.31 13.31
C THR A 41 -17.56 -6.49 11.83
N SER A 42 -16.29 -6.69 11.51
CA SER A 42 -15.84 -6.97 10.14
C SER A 42 -16.50 -8.22 9.57
N ALA A 43 -16.59 -9.30 10.36
CA ALA A 43 -17.26 -10.52 9.93
C ALA A 43 -18.78 -10.34 9.76
N MET A 44 -19.42 -9.52 10.58
CA MET A 44 -20.84 -9.15 10.41
C MET A 44 -21.05 -8.37 9.10
N VAL A 45 -20.22 -7.36 8.82
CA VAL A 45 -20.27 -6.62 7.56
C VAL A 45 -20.08 -7.56 6.37
N ASN A 46 -19.12 -8.49 6.44
CA ASN A 46 -18.87 -9.46 5.38
C ASN A 46 -20.09 -10.31 5.02
N VAL A 47 -20.78 -10.86 6.02
CA VAL A 47 -21.92 -11.75 5.77
C VAL A 47 -23.19 -11.00 5.41
N THR A 48 -23.26 -9.69 5.66
CA THR A 48 -24.44 -8.84 5.32
C THR A 48 -24.23 -8.03 4.05
N SER A 49 -22.99 -7.88 3.56
CA SER A 49 -22.71 -7.17 2.31
C SER A 49 -23.17 -7.97 1.10
N ASP A 50 -23.82 -7.31 0.16
CA ASP A 50 -24.25 -7.93 -1.10
C ASP A 50 -23.12 -8.02 -2.11
N GLU A 51 -22.16 -7.10 -2.04
CA GLU A 51 -20.98 -7.08 -2.90
C GLU A 51 -19.69 -7.10 -2.07
N ILE A 52 -18.75 -7.94 -2.45
CA ILE A 52 -17.39 -7.98 -1.92
C ILE A 52 -16.47 -7.46 -3.01
N THR A 53 -15.71 -6.41 -2.69
CA THR A 53 -14.74 -5.86 -3.64
C THR A 53 -13.60 -6.84 -3.86
N LYS A 54 -13.38 -7.23 -5.11
CA LYS A 54 -12.29 -8.10 -5.51
C LYS A 54 -11.03 -7.30 -5.79
N VAL A 55 -9.91 -7.81 -5.27
CA VAL A 55 -8.57 -7.24 -5.38
C VAL A 55 -7.66 -8.24 -6.04
N ALA A 56 -6.97 -7.84 -7.10
CA ALA A 56 -5.93 -8.62 -7.75
C ALA A 56 -4.55 -8.15 -7.27
N ILE A 57 -3.81 -8.99 -6.57
CA ILE A 57 -2.38 -8.78 -6.32
C ILE A 57 -1.63 -9.26 -7.54
N LEU A 58 -0.96 -8.33 -8.23
CA LEU A 58 -0.20 -8.65 -9.43
C LEU A 58 1.16 -9.20 -9.03
N THR A 59 1.53 -10.34 -9.62
CA THR A 59 2.78 -11.04 -9.36
C THR A 59 3.52 -11.37 -10.66
N GLY A 60 4.80 -11.76 -10.55
CA GLY A 60 5.63 -12.15 -11.68
C GLY A 60 6.87 -11.28 -11.89
N TYR A 61 7.09 -10.29 -11.01
CA TYR A 61 8.20 -9.34 -11.07
C TYR A 61 9.04 -9.31 -9.79
N ASP A 62 9.20 -10.49 -9.14
CA ASP A 62 10.04 -10.70 -7.96
C ASP A 62 9.64 -9.77 -6.79
N GLU A 63 8.35 -9.68 -6.54
CA GLU A 63 7.73 -8.82 -5.53
C GLU A 63 8.23 -9.16 -4.12
N ALA A 64 8.35 -8.15 -3.26
CA ALA A 64 8.60 -8.36 -1.85
C ALA A 64 7.42 -9.06 -1.16
N ASP A 65 7.61 -9.53 0.09
CA ASP A 65 6.55 -10.18 0.87
C ASP A 65 5.37 -9.22 1.15
N TYR A 66 4.22 -9.54 0.57
CA TYR A 66 2.95 -8.81 0.71
C TYR A 66 1.94 -9.51 1.62
N SER A 67 2.35 -10.50 2.39
CA SER A 67 1.47 -11.30 3.26
C SER A 67 0.70 -10.44 4.29
N SER A 68 1.34 -9.41 4.81
CA SER A 68 0.72 -8.44 5.73
C SER A 68 -0.38 -7.63 5.04
N LEU A 69 -0.15 -7.18 3.81
CA LEU A 69 -1.14 -6.46 2.99
C LEU A 69 -2.34 -7.36 2.67
N THR A 70 -2.09 -8.58 2.19
CA THR A 70 -3.14 -9.58 1.94
C THR A 70 -3.99 -9.84 3.18
N SER A 71 -3.34 -9.99 4.33
CA SER A 71 -4.02 -10.18 5.61
C SER A 71 -4.88 -8.98 5.99
N MET A 72 -4.36 -7.76 5.78
CA MET A 72 -5.09 -6.52 6.05
C MET A 72 -6.32 -6.38 5.14
N LEU A 73 -6.17 -6.59 3.84
CA LEU A 73 -7.26 -6.54 2.87
C LEU A 73 -8.36 -7.56 3.19
N THR A 74 -7.97 -8.81 3.45
CA THR A 74 -8.92 -9.88 3.80
C THR A 74 -9.69 -9.60 5.10
N ARG A 75 -9.04 -9.00 6.11
CA ARG A 75 -9.69 -8.57 7.36
C ARG A 75 -10.69 -7.43 7.13
N ASN A 76 -10.45 -6.60 6.12
CA ASN A 76 -11.34 -5.51 5.73
C ASN A 76 -12.36 -5.93 4.65
N ASN A 77 -12.60 -7.24 4.52
CA ASN A 77 -13.62 -7.83 3.66
C ASN A 77 -13.39 -7.67 2.15
N PHE A 78 -12.14 -7.52 1.72
CA PHE A 78 -11.79 -7.67 0.32
C PHE A 78 -11.60 -9.16 -0.04
N ASP A 79 -12.03 -9.54 -1.23
CA ASP A 79 -11.72 -10.84 -1.84
C ASP A 79 -10.41 -10.71 -2.61
N VAL A 80 -9.33 -11.26 -2.05
CA VAL A 80 -7.98 -11.10 -2.58
C VAL A 80 -7.59 -12.30 -3.40
N GLN A 81 -7.18 -12.07 -4.65
CA GLN A 81 -6.70 -13.08 -5.58
C GLN A 81 -5.32 -12.67 -6.10
N GLU A 82 -4.43 -13.65 -6.28
CA GLU A 82 -3.16 -13.44 -6.96
C GLU A 82 -3.33 -13.66 -8.47
N ALA A 83 -2.70 -12.80 -9.27
CA ALA A 83 -2.67 -12.91 -10.71
C ALA A 83 -1.23 -12.71 -11.20
N ASN A 84 -0.63 -13.75 -11.80
CA ASN A 84 0.68 -13.61 -12.42
C ASN A 84 0.53 -12.89 -13.76
N ILE A 85 0.77 -11.57 -13.75
CA ILE A 85 0.53 -10.70 -14.91
C ILE A 85 1.42 -11.06 -16.13
N THR A 86 2.52 -11.78 -15.92
CA THR A 86 3.37 -12.23 -17.04
C THR A 86 2.72 -13.33 -17.85
N THR A 87 1.88 -14.15 -17.22
CA THR A 87 1.22 -15.32 -17.86
C THR A 87 -0.29 -15.18 -17.97
N ASP A 88 -0.91 -14.49 -17.01
CA ASP A 88 -2.36 -14.42 -16.87
C ASP A 88 -2.89 -13.01 -17.20
N GLU A 89 -4.18 -12.93 -17.48
CA GLU A 89 -4.90 -11.65 -17.52
C GLU A 89 -5.31 -11.23 -16.11
N ILE A 90 -5.44 -9.92 -15.89
CA ILE A 90 -5.99 -9.40 -14.63
C ILE A 90 -7.49 -9.78 -14.59
N PRO A 91 -8.01 -10.37 -13.49
CA PRO A 91 -9.40 -10.76 -13.41
C PRO A 91 -10.36 -9.61 -13.73
N GLU A 92 -11.26 -9.82 -14.67
CA GLU A 92 -12.19 -8.77 -15.14
C GLU A 92 -13.11 -8.23 -14.04
N ASP A 93 -13.45 -9.06 -13.06
CA ASP A 93 -14.30 -8.71 -11.92
C ASP A 93 -13.54 -8.07 -10.76
N ALA A 94 -12.20 -7.99 -10.83
CA ALA A 94 -11.43 -7.18 -9.89
C ALA A 94 -11.73 -5.69 -10.08
N LYS A 95 -11.83 -4.98 -8.97
CA LYS A 95 -12.00 -3.51 -8.92
C LYS A 95 -10.70 -2.78 -8.62
N LEU A 96 -9.77 -3.47 -7.98
CA LEU A 96 -8.48 -2.95 -7.55
C LEU A 96 -7.39 -3.92 -7.98
N ALA A 97 -6.37 -3.40 -8.65
CA ALA A 97 -5.09 -4.07 -8.85
C ALA A 97 -4.05 -3.52 -7.87
N VAL A 98 -3.17 -4.37 -7.40
CA VAL A 98 -2.08 -3.99 -6.50
C VAL A 98 -0.75 -4.46 -7.07
N ILE A 99 0.18 -3.54 -7.24
CA ILE A 99 1.59 -3.79 -7.52
C ILE A 99 2.34 -3.50 -6.22
N PHE A 100 2.99 -4.50 -5.65
CA PHE A 100 3.65 -4.38 -4.35
C PHE A 100 5.14 -4.63 -4.45
N ALA A 101 5.94 -3.57 -4.34
CA ALA A 101 7.39 -3.59 -4.24
C ALA A 101 8.05 -4.56 -5.25
N PRO A 102 7.85 -4.37 -6.58
CA PRO A 102 8.43 -5.22 -7.59
C PRO A 102 9.96 -5.15 -7.54
N GLY A 103 10.62 -6.30 -7.67
CA GLY A 103 12.08 -6.42 -7.68
C GLY A 103 12.69 -6.26 -9.07
N ARG A 104 11.87 -6.17 -10.13
CA ARG A 104 12.30 -5.89 -11.51
C ARG A 104 11.23 -5.16 -12.29
N ASP A 105 11.64 -4.54 -13.40
CA ASP A 105 10.76 -3.71 -14.22
C ASP A 105 9.71 -4.53 -14.97
N TYR A 106 8.61 -3.89 -15.29
CA TYR A 106 7.51 -4.45 -16.05
C TYR A 106 7.81 -4.45 -17.54
N ASP A 107 7.44 -5.50 -18.25
CA ASP A 107 7.50 -5.52 -19.69
C ASP A 107 6.26 -4.86 -20.32
N GLN A 108 6.40 -4.47 -21.59
CA GLN A 108 5.34 -3.79 -22.35
C GLN A 108 4.04 -4.60 -22.47
N SER A 109 4.13 -5.95 -22.43
CA SER A 109 2.96 -6.82 -22.47
C SER A 109 2.14 -6.70 -21.20
N SER A 110 2.80 -6.70 -20.05
CA SER A 110 2.17 -6.56 -18.74
C SER A 110 1.63 -5.15 -18.51
N LEU A 111 2.36 -4.12 -18.94
CA LEU A 111 1.86 -2.74 -18.89
C LEU A 111 0.61 -2.55 -19.75
N LYS A 112 0.55 -3.20 -20.93
CA LYS A 112 -0.65 -3.18 -21.76
C LYS A 112 -1.85 -3.85 -21.09
N LYS A 113 -1.64 -4.95 -20.37
CA LYS A 113 -2.71 -5.59 -19.59
C LYS A 113 -3.20 -4.68 -18.48
N LEU A 114 -2.28 -3.98 -17.80
CA LEU A 114 -2.60 -3.01 -16.76
C LEU A 114 -3.39 -1.81 -17.31
N ASP A 115 -2.96 -1.25 -18.43
CA ASP A 115 -3.67 -0.18 -19.13
C ASP A 115 -5.08 -0.63 -19.54
N THR A 116 -5.21 -1.81 -20.14
CA THR A 116 -6.53 -2.39 -20.50
C THR A 116 -7.43 -2.55 -19.29
N PHE A 117 -6.87 -3.00 -18.15
CA PHE A 117 -7.60 -3.13 -16.91
C PHE A 117 -8.11 -1.78 -16.41
N LEU A 118 -7.25 -0.77 -16.34
CA LEU A 118 -7.58 0.56 -15.82
C LEU A 118 -8.53 1.32 -16.73
N SER A 119 -8.32 1.24 -18.05
CA SER A 119 -9.21 1.85 -19.05
C SER A 119 -10.61 1.24 -19.03
N ASN A 120 -10.73 -0.04 -18.68
CA ASN A 120 -12.00 -0.75 -18.49
C ASN A 120 -12.99 -0.50 -19.64
N ASN A 121 -12.52 -0.65 -20.89
CA ASN A 121 -13.29 -0.34 -22.10
C ASN A 121 -13.80 1.13 -22.12
N GLU A 122 -12.95 2.07 -21.81
CA GLU A 122 -13.22 3.52 -21.75
C GLU A 122 -14.20 3.94 -20.64
N LYS A 123 -14.60 3.01 -19.75
CA LYS A 123 -15.52 3.30 -18.64
C LYS A 123 -14.80 3.76 -17.38
N LEU A 124 -13.48 3.47 -17.27
CA LEU A 124 -12.69 3.70 -16.07
C LEU A 124 -13.33 3.00 -14.83
N GLY A 125 -13.10 3.53 -13.63
CA GLY A 125 -13.73 3.04 -12.41
C GLY A 125 -13.08 1.79 -11.80
N LYS A 126 -11.89 1.43 -12.30
CA LYS A 126 -10.95 0.50 -11.65
C LYS A 126 -9.79 1.27 -11.07
N SER A 127 -9.13 0.71 -10.08
CA SER A 127 -8.07 1.39 -9.33
C SER A 127 -6.78 0.59 -9.33
N LEU A 128 -5.66 1.29 -9.21
CA LEU A 128 -4.34 0.73 -8.98
C LEU A 128 -3.80 1.25 -7.66
N VAL A 129 -3.26 0.35 -6.83
CA VAL A 129 -2.37 0.69 -5.73
C VAL A 129 -0.98 0.25 -6.11
N PHE A 130 -0.06 1.19 -6.14
CA PHE A 130 1.36 0.93 -6.35
C PHE A 130 2.13 1.23 -5.07
N VAL A 131 2.89 0.26 -4.60
CA VAL A 131 3.84 0.40 -3.49
C VAL A 131 5.23 0.16 -4.08
N PRO A 132 6.08 1.19 -4.17
CA PRO A 132 7.40 1.04 -4.75
C PRO A 132 8.31 0.19 -3.84
N ASN A 133 9.28 -0.49 -4.45
CA ASN A 133 10.36 -1.14 -3.72
C ASN A 133 11.32 -0.09 -3.16
N THR A 134 11.80 -0.30 -1.94
CA THR A 134 12.80 0.57 -1.30
C THR A 134 14.22 0.30 -1.80
N GLN A 135 14.46 -0.83 -2.48
CA GLN A 135 15.74 -1.12 -3.11
C GLN A 135 15.96 -0.26 -4.36
N PRO A 136 17.22 -0.03 -4.76
CA PRO A 136 17.55 0.87 -5.87
C PRO A 136 17.27 0.29 -7.27
N ASP A 137 16.45 -0.75 -7.36
CA ASP A 137 16.09 -1.34 -8.66
C ASP A 137 15.38 -0.31 -9.53
N GLN A 138 15.91 -0.13 -10.73
CA GLN A 138 15.31 0.75 -11.72
C GLN A 138 14.10 0.07 -12.34
N ILE A 139 12.99 0.80 -12.40
CA ILE A 139 11.74 0.37 -13.01
C ILE A 139 11.28 1.39 -14.07
N PRO A 140 12.12 1.71 -15.08
CA PRO A 140 11.88 2.82 -16.00
C PRO A 140 10.58 2.66 -16.79
N GLU A 141 10.22 1.45 -17.20
CA GLU A 141 9.00 1.22 -17.97
C GLU A 141 7.75 1.40 -17.11
N LEU A 142 7.75 0.84 -15.89
CA LEU A 142 6.65 1.02 -14.95
C LEU A 142 6.55 2.48 -14.49
N ASN A 143 7.67 3.15 -14.26
CA ASN A 143 7.66 4.56 -13.89
C ASN A 143 7.12 5.44 -15.03
N SER A 144 7.53 5.19 -16.29
CA SER A 144 6.97 5.89 -17.46
C SER A 144 5.45 5.68 -17.56
N PHE A 145 4.96 4.50 -17.24
CA PHE A 145 3.52 4.26 -17.17
C PHE A 145 2.84 5.12 -16.07
N LEU A 146 3.46 5.24 -14.89
CA LEU A 146 2.92 6.08 -13.80
C LEU A 146 2.97 7.58 -14.16
N GLU A 147 3.97 8.02 -14.91
CA GLU A 147 4.09 9.41 -15.39
C GLU A 147 2.93 9.81 -16.30
N GLU A 148 2.37 8.89 -17.07
CA GLU A 148 1.16 9.15 -17.86
C GLU A 148 -0.02 9.56 -16.96
N TRP A 149 -0.06 9.04 -15.74
CA TRP A 149 -1.05 9.37 -14.70
C TRP A 149 -0.64 10.57 -13.84
N GLY A 150 0.51 11.18 -14.12
CA GLY A 150 0.98 12.42 -13.50
C GLY A 150 1.81 12.25 -12.23
N MET A 151 2.33 11.06 -11.95
CA MET A 151 3.16 10.75 -10.79
C MET A 151 4.44 10.04 -11.20
N SER A 152 5.53 10.25 -10.45
CA SER A 152 6.81 9.56 -10.61
C SER A 152 7.37 9.12 -9.26
N THR A 153 8.19 8.05 -9.23
CA THR A 153 8.76 7.47 -8.00
C THR A 153 10.25 7.14 -8.14
N ASP A 154 11.01 7.97 -8.86
CA ASP A 154 12.39 7.66 -9.23
C ASP A 154 13.40 7.66 -8.08
N HIS A 155 13.13 8.38 -6.99
CA HIS A 155 14.10 8.60 -5.93
C HIS A 155 13.78 7.78 -4.67
N LEU A 156 14.85 7.39 -3.96
CA LEU A 156 14.71 6.87 -2.60
C LEU A 156 14.61 8.04 -1.63
N TYR A 157 13.74 7.88 -0.66
CA TYR A 157 13.58 8.81 0.45
C TYR A 157 14.31 8.29 1.70
N ASN A 158 15.09 9.16 2.32
CA ASN A 158 15.62 8.92 3.65
C ASN A 158 15.51 10.19 4.49
N ASN A 159 15.15 10.04 5.74
CA ASN A 159 15.13 11.14 6.70
C ASN A 159 16.50 11.29 7.38
N THR A 160 16.70 12.43 8.04
CA THR A 160 17.83 12.72 8.93
C THR A 160 17.99 11.73 10.09
N THR A 161 16.92 11.04 10.51
CA THR A 161 17.00 9.83 11.34
C THR A 161 16.95 8.61 10.43
N PRO A 162 17.97 7.75 10.42
CA PRO A 162 18.34 6.89 9.29
C PRO A 162 17.31 5.82 8.87
N PHE A 163 16.18 5.66 9.53
CA PHE A 163 15.24 4.58 9.19
C PHE A 163 13.76 4.95 9.23
N TRP A 164 13.38 6.06 9.83
CA TRP A 164 11.98 6.43 10.06
C TRP A 164 11.73 7.89 9.78
N SER A 165 10.72 8.17 9.00
CA SER A 165 10.21 9.52 8.78
C SER A 165 8.88 9.68 9.50
N ALA A 166 8.72 10.77 10.22
CA ALA A 166 7.40 11.19 10.64
C ALA A 166 6.66 11.75 9.43
N ALA A 167 5.41 11.37 9.27
CA ALA A 167 4.54 11.85 8.20
C ALA A 167 3.27 12.45 8.77
N GLU A 168 2.76 13.45 8.08
CA GLU A 168 1.53 14.16 8.40
C GLU A 168 0.45 13.85 7.35
N TYR A 169 -0.80 13.84 7.80
CA TYR A 169 -1.95 13.72 6.90
C TYR A 169 -2.24 15.06 6.26
N VAL A 170 -2.35 15.11 4.94
CA VAL A 170 -2.59 16.34 4.18
C VAL A 170 -4.05 16.47 3.80
N ASP A 171 -4.60 15.49 3.07
CA ASP A 171 -5.99 15.56 2.61
C ASP A 171 -6.96 15.20 3.74
N GLU A 172 -7.90 16.14 4.04
CA GLU A 172 -8.86 15.96 5.12
C GLU A 172 -9.99 14.99 4.77
N ASP A 173 -10.38 14.87 3.51
CA ASP A 173 -11.45 13.99 3.09
C ASP A 173 -11.04 12.53 3.31
N TYR A 174 -9.82 12.15 2.92
CA TYR A 174 -9.30 10.80 3.12
C TYR A 174 -8.91 10.51 4.57
N SER A 175 -8.40 11.51 5.29
CA SER A 175 -7.99 11.34 6.69
C SER A 175 -9.14 11.51 7.69
N SER A 176 -10.35 11.84 7.23
CA SER A 176 -11.54 12.04 8.10
C SER A 176 -11.90 10.81 8.94
N VAL A 177 -11.58 9.60 8.45
CA VAL A 177 -11.82 8.34 9.16
C VAL A 177 -10.83 8.08 10.30
N ILE A 178 -9.75 8.87 10.37
CA ILE A 178 -8.71 8.72 11.39
C ILE A 178 -9.10 9.55 12.60
N THR A 179 -9.47 8.87 13.69
CA THR A 179 -10.01 9.49 14.89
C THR A 179 -8.98 10.26 15.71
N ASN A 180 -7.71 9.92 15.60
CA ASN A 180 -6.63 10.58 16.33
C ASN A 180 -5.44 10.91 15.43
N LYS A 181 -5.50 12.09 14.82
CA LYS A 181 -4.45 12.61 13.94
C LYS A 181 -3.19 13.09 14.69
N SER A 182 -3.24 13.14 16.04
CA SER A 182 -2.07 13.52 16.84
C SER A 182 -1.04 12.39 16.98
N ILE A 183 -1.39 11.18 16.57
CA ILE A 183 -0.45 10.06 16.49
C ILE A 183 0.24 10.15 15.12
N PRO A 184 1.56 10.47 15.08
CA PRO A 184 2.26 10.58 13.81
C PRO A 184 2.30 9.23 13.10
N VAL A 185 2.18 9.25 11.79
CA VAL A 185 2.51 8.09 10.97
C VAL A 185 4.02 8.00 10.85
N SER A 186 4.56 6.84 11.13
CA SER A 186 5.98 6.58 10.89
C SER A 186 6.12 5.81 9.59
N VAL A 187 6.83 6.38 8.64
CA VAL A 187 7.13 5.76 7.35
C VAL A 187 8.61 5.38 7.33
N MET A 188 8.88 4.12 7.08
CA MET A 188 10.24 3.63 6.95
C MET A 188 10.63 3.65 5.49
N GLN A 189 11.78 4.24 5.18
CA GLN A 189 12.35 4.37 3.85
C GLN A 189 11.33 4.19 2.72
N SER A 190 10.88 5.26 2.12
CA SER A 190 9.99 5.18 0.98
C SER A 190 10.57 5.95 -0.21
N ARG A 191 10.12 5.65 -1.39
CA ARG A 191 10.42 6.52 -2.53
C ARG A 191 9.52 7.75 -2.45
N PRO A 192 10.04 8.95 -2.67
CA PRO A 192 9.23 10.14 -2.81
C PRO A 192 8.32 10.00 -4.04
N ILE A 193 7.16 10.60 -3.96
CA ILE A 193 6.26 10.72 -5.10
C ILE A 193 6.39 12.14 -5.63
N GLU A 194 6.84 12.26 -6.87
CA GLU A 194 6.84 13.53 -7.58
C GLU A 194 5.52 13.70 -8.31
N ILE A 195 4.84 14.82 -8.08
CA ILE A 195 3.62 15.18 -8.77
C ILE A 195 4.01 15.98 -10.02
N LEU A 196 3.89 15.35 -11.19
CA LEU A 196 4.33 15.92 -12.47
C LEU A 196 3.31 16.90 -13.08
N LYS A 197 2.05 16.80 -12.68
CA LYS A 197 0.96 17.67 -13.15
C LYS A 197 0.10 18.08 -11.97
N GLU A 198 0.07 19.37 -11.67
CA GLU A 198 -0.93 19.87 -10.74
C GLU A 198 -2.33 19.65 -11.33
N SER A 199 -3.13 18.90 -10.64
CA SER A 199 -4.50 18.55 -11.04
C SER A 199 -5.36 18.39 -9.80
N GLU A 200 -6.61 18.83 -9.86
CA GLU A 200 -7.60 18.55 -8.82
C GLU A 200 -7.87 17.04 -8.65
N SER A 201 -7.44 16.25 -9.64
CA SER A 201 -7.56 14.78 -9.62
C SER A 201 -6.48 14.09 -8.81
N ILE A 202 -5.35 14.76 -8.53
CA ILE A 202 -4.26 14.19 -7.73
C ILE A 202 -4.32 14.82 -6.34
N LYS A 203 -4.46 13.98 -5.32
CA LYS A 203 -4.51 14.40 -3.92
C LYS A 203 -3.37 13.77 -3.15
N VAL A 204 -2.63 14.61 -2.46
CA VAL A 204 -1.57 14.17 -1.55
C VAL A 204 -2.21 13.70 -0.24
N LEU A 205 -1.90 12.50 0.19
CA LEU A 205 -2.44 11.89 1.40
C LEU A 205 -1.51 12.05 2.60
N LEU A 206 -0.21 11.84 2.36
CA LEU A 206 0.83 11.92 3.39
C LEU A 206 2.03 12.71 2.86
N GLU A 207 2.54 13.58 3.70
CA GLU A 207 3.81 14.26 3.50
C GLU A 207 4.75 14.07 4.67
N SER A 208 6.04 14.12 4.41
CA SER A 208 7.04 14.15 5.46
C SER A 208 7.12 15.52 6.14
N THR A 209 7.88 15.60 7.24
CA THR A 209 8.20 16.88 7.88
C THR A 209 9.18 17.72 7.04
N GLU A 210 9.27 19.02 7.34
CA GLU A 210 10.19 19.96 6.68
C GLU A 210 11.68 19.55 6.72
N ASN A 211 12.08 18.80 7.75
CA ASN A 211 13.47 18.34 7.94
C ASN A 211 13.77 17.02 7.22
N SER A 212 13.10 16.75 6.13
CA SER A 212 13.26 15.54 5.33
C SER A 212 14.05 15.82 4.06
N GLY A 213 14.83 14.87 3.63
CA GLY A 213 15.62 14.94 2.41
C GLY A 213 15.50 13.68 1.56
N ILE A 214 15.82 13.81 0.29
CA ILE A 214 15.85 12.71 -0.66
C ILE A 214 17.23 12.08 -0.66
N TYR A 215 17.30 10.77 -0.44
CA TYR A 215 18.53 10.00 -0.55
C TYR A 215 18.69 9.52 -1.99
N PRO A 216 19.74 9.94 -2.70
CA PRO A 216 19.99 9.51 -4.08
C PRO A 216 20.15 7.99 -4.19
N VAL A 217 19.58 7.39 -5.23
CA VAL A 217 19.64 5.93 -5.46
C VAL A 217 21.09 5.43 -5.61
N ASP A 218 21.98 6.26 -6.13
CA ASP A 218 23.38 5.98 -6.38
C ASP A 218 24.32 6.57 -5.31
N ALA A 219 23.78 6.99 -4.17
CA ALA A 219 24.56 7.58 -3.10
C ALA A 219 25.63 6.62 -2.58
N ALA A 220 26.83 7.15 -2.38
CA ALA A 220 27.94 6.39 -1.81
C ALA A 220 27.64 5.95 -0.37
N GLU A 221 28.26 4.83 0.05
CA GLU A 221 28.16 4.37 1.44
C GLU A 221 28.60 5.48 2.42
N GLY A 222 27.74 5.79 3.38
CA GLY A 222 27.97 6.86 4.35
C GLY A 222 27.60 8.27 3.86
N TRP A 223 26.93 8.39 2.72
CA TRP A 223 26.37 9.68 2.28
C TRP A 223 25.48 10.28 3.39
N GLN A 224 25.60 11.57 3.58
CA GLN A 224 24.76 12.34 4.50
C GLN A 224 24.20 13.54 3.74
N PRO A 225 22.93 13.90 3.95
CA PRO A 225 22.36 15.08 3.33
C PRO A 225 23.07 16.34 3.84
N GLU A 226 23.35 17.26 2.93
CA GLU A 226 23.66 18.63 3.28
C GLU A 226 22.38 19.42 3.56
N GLU A 227 22.49 20.62 4.13
CA GLU A 227 21.31 21.45 4.42
C GLU A 227 20.49 21.79 3.15
N SER A 228 21.14 21.85 2.00
CA SER A 228 20.54 22.05 0.68
C SER A 228 19.73 20.84 0.16
N ASP A 229 19.99 19.66 0.70
CA ASP A 229 19.31 18.41 0.33
C ASP A 229 18.04 18.17 1.16
N LEU A 230 17.83 18.97 2.20
CA LEU A 230 16.63 18.94 3.04
C LEU A 230 15.53 19.77 2.36
N THR A 231 14.77 19.14 1.52
CA THR A 231 13.75 19.78 0.66
C THR A 231 12.32 19.46 1.07
N GLY A 232 12.12 18.97 2.29
CA GLY A 232 10.79 18.67 2.80
C GLY A 232 9.85 19.89 2.86
N PRO A 233 8.54 19.67 2.96
CA PRO A 233 7.89 18.35 3.00
C PRO A 233 7.95 17.61 1.66
N ILE A 234 7.99 16.27 1.71
CA ILE A 234 8.07 15.38 0.56
C ILE A 234 6.82 14.51 0.52
N THR A 235 6.19 14.40 -0.62
CA THR A 235 5.01 13.54 -0.81
C THR A 235 5.39 12.07 -0.66
N LEU A 236 4.74 11.38 0.28
CA LEU A 236 4.96 9.97 0.60
C LEU A 236 3.80 9.07 0.16
N ALA A 237 2.59 9.64 0.04
CA ALA A 237 1.43 8.96 -0.51
C ALA A 237 0.54 9.95 -1.25
N ALA A 238 0.04 9.55 -2.41
CA ALA A 238 -0.89 10.32 -3.24
C ALA A 238 -1.94 9.40 -3.89
N VAL A 239 -3.05 9.98 -4.31
CA VAL A 239 -4.14 9.34 -5.04
C VAL A 239 -4.67 10.24 -6.14
#